data_609833852ec5e2c418b9f11b85507615
#
_entry.id   609833852ec5e2c418b9f11b85507615
#
_cell.length_a   1.000
_cell.length_b   1.000
_cell.length_c   1.000
_cell.angle_alpha   90.00
_cell.angle_beta   90.00
_cell.angle_gamma   90.00
#
_symmetry.space_group_name_H-M   'P 1'
#
loop_
_entity.id
_entity.type
_entity.pdbx_description
1 polymer ?
#
loop_
_entity_poly.entity_id
_entity_poly.type
_entity_poly.pdbx_seq_one_letter_code
_entity_poly.pdbx_strand_id
1 'polypeptide(L)'
;MKGLPELVIGDLKVKRPVIQGGMGVGVSLGQLAGAVAKEGGVGIISTAQIGFREPDFETNTRAANIRAIGSEFQRARETAPDGVIGFNIMVALKDYDEHVKAAVDAGADLIVSGAGLPIELPGLVEGSITL
;
A
#
# COMPACT_ATOMS: atom_id res chain seq x y z
N MET A 1 -4.16 -16.86 16.28
CA MET A 1 -5.20 -16.05 16.94
C MET A 1 -6.52 -16.82 16.97
N LYS A 2 -6.52 -17.87 17.80
CA LYS A 2 -7.72 -18.66 18.01
C LYS A 2 -8.82 -17.80 18.67
N GLY A 3 -10.03 -17.84 18.13
CA GLY A 3 -11.19 -17.17 18.73
C GLY A 3 -11.47 -15.74 18.27
N LEU A 4 -10.61 -15.14 17.45
CA LEU A 4 -10.90 -13.84 16.86
C LEU A 4 -11.65 -14.01 15.53
N PRO A 5 -12.66 -13.17 15.27
CA PRO A 5 -13.40 -13.23 14.02
C PRO A 5 -12.52 -12.80 12.84
N GLU A 6 -12.87 -13.26 11.65
CA GLU A 6 -12.31 -12.77 10.42
C GLU A 6 -12.61 -11.27 10.27
N LEU A 7 -11.65 -10.49 9.81
CA LEU A 7 -11.86 -9.08 9.49
C LEU A 7 -12.39 -8.97 8.06
N VAL A 8 -13.50 -8.26 7.90
CA VAL A 8 -14.09 -8.00 6.58
C VAL A 8 -14.04 -6.50 6.31
N ILE A 9 -13.41 -6.13 5.18
CA ILE A 9 -13.32 -4.75 4.70
C ILE A 9 -13.88 -4.74 3.29
N GLY A 10 -15.11 -4.23 3.10
CA GLY A 10 -15.78 -4.37 1.80
C GLY A 10 -15.87 -5.83 1.40
N ASP A 11 -15.29 -6.18 0.26
CA ASP A 11 -15.23 -7.56 -0.25
C ASP A 11 -13.98 -8.32 0.21
N LEU A 12 -13.06 -7.66 0.91
CA LEU A 12 -11.83 -8.26 1.39
C LEU A 12 -12.07 -9.05 2.66
N LYS A 13 -11.55 -10.27 2.69
CA LYS A 13 -11.54 -11.14 3.87
C LYS A 13 -10.12 -11.31 4.36
N VAL A 14 -9.88 -10.92 5.60
CA VAL A 14 -8.58 -10.98 6.26
C VAL A 14 -8.62 -12.02 7.35
N LYS A 15 -7.82 -13.08 7.23
CA LYS A 15 -7.84 -14.22 8.14
C LYS A 15 -7.53 -13.84 9.58
N ARG A 16 -6.58 -12.92 9.78
CA ARG A 16 -6.18 -12.41 11.08
C ARG A 16 -6.51 -10.93 11.15
N PRO A 17 -7.30 -10.47 12.14
CA PRO A 17 -7.74 -9.08 12.23
C PRO A 17 -6.60 -8.15 12.70
N VAL A 18 -5.52 -8.13 11.94
CA VAL A 18 -4.33 -7.30 12.20
C VAL A 18 -4.02 -6.51 10.95
N ILE A 19 -3.94 -5.20 11.09
CA ILE A 19 -3.53 -4.28 10.03
C ILE A 19 -2.19 -3.67 10.43
N GLN A 20 -1.17 -3.89 9.62
CA GLN A 20 0.13 -3.28 9.84
C GLN A 20 0.05 -1.77 9.60
N GLY A 21 0.64 -0.98 10.49
CA GLY A 21 0.79 0.46 10.28
C GLY A 21 1.84 0.76 9.21
N GLY A 22 1.51 1.65 8.26
CA GLY A 22 2.46 2.10 7.25
C GLY A 22 3.44 3.12 7.84
N MET A 23 4.73 2.82 7.81
CA MET A 23 5.80 3.70 8.30
C MET A 23 6.81 3.99 7.20
N GLY A 24 6.94 5.26 6.83
CA GLY A 24 8.03 5.77 5.99
C GLY A 24 9.20 6.22 6.88
N VAL A 25 10.39 6.48 6.35
CA VAL A 25 10.82 6.19 5.00
C VAL A 25 11.58 4.87 5.03
N GLY A 26 11.25 3.94 4.11
CA GLY A 26 12.02 2.71 3.96
C GLY A 26 11.77 1.62 5.00
N VAL A 27 10.86 1.81 5.96
CA VAL A 27 10.51 0.79 6.96
C VAL A 27 9.44 -0.15 6.41
N SER A 28 8.25 0.37 6.08
CA SER A 28 7.15 -0.44 5.54
C SER A 28 7.24 -0.52 4.02
N LEU A 29 8.08 -1.42 3.55
CA LEU A 29 8.25 -1.73 2.13
C LEU A 29 7.73 -3.16 1.82
N GLY A 30 7.97 -3.63 0.60
CA GLY A 30 7.44 -4.89 0.10
C GLY A 30 7.82 -6.11 0.93
N GLN A 31 9.01 -6.15 1.50
CA GLN A 31 9.46 -7.27 2.33
C GLN A 31 8.61 -7.42 3.60
N LEU A 32 8.43 -6.32 4.35
CA LEU A 32 7.64 -6.34 5.57
C LEU A 32 6.17 -6.57 5.28
N ALA A 33 5.61 -5.84 4.32
CA ALA A 33 4.20 -5.98 3.94
C ALA A 33 3.89 -7.39 3.43
N GLY A 34 4.77 -7.97 2.63
CA GLY A 34 4.63 -9.33 2.14
C GLY A 34 4.65 -10.37 3.27
N ALA A 35 5.54 -10.21 4.24
CA ALA A 35 5.62 -11.10 5.40
C ALA A 35 4.34 -11.05 6.24
N VAL A 36 3.81 -9.86 6.50
CA VAL A 36 2.55 -9.69 7.25
C VAL A 36 1.37 -10.31 6.48
N ALA A 37 1.27 -10.04 5.19
CA ALA A 37 0.20 -10.57 4.35
C ALA A 37 0.25 -12.10 4.24
N LYS A 38 1.45 -12.68 4.16
CA LYS A 38 1.66 -14.12 4.14
C LYS A 38 1.12 -14.79 5.40
N GLU A 39 1.26 -14.14 6.55
CA GLU A 39 0.74 -14.64 7.82
C GLU A 39 -0.76 -14.38 8.03
N GLY A 40 -1.44 -13.79 7.05
CA GLY A 40 -2.89 -13.62 7.05
C GLY A 40 -3.39 -12.27 7.57
N GLY A 41 -2.51 -11.35 7.91
CA GLY A 41 -2.85 -9.96 8.24
C GLY A 41 -2.90 -9.08 6.99
N VAL A 42 -3.10 -7.79 7.19
CA VAL A 42 -3.02 -6.79 6.11
C VAL A 42 -1.62 -6.21 6.07
N GLY A 43 -0.88 -6.50 5.01
CA GLY A 43 0.44 -5.91 4.76
C GLY A 43 0.29 -4.53 4.14
N ILE A 44 0.98 -3.54 4.68
CA ILE A 44 0.89 -2.14 4.22
C ILE A 44 2.26 -1.63 3.80
N ILE A 45 2.33 -1.07 2.60
CA ILE A 45 3.51 -0.39 2.06
C ILE A 45 3.30 1.12 2.19
N SER A 46 4.27 1.84 2.77
CA SER A 46 4.24 3.29 2.85
C SER A 46 4.84 3.92 1.60
N THR A 47 4.10 4.85 0.96
CA THR A 47 4.60 5.54 -0.24
C THR A 47 5.48 6.75 0.06
N ALA A 48 5.62 7.15 1.32
CA ALA A 48 6.42 8.31 1.71
C ALA A 48 7.89 8.10 1.29
N GLN A 49 8.35 8.87 0.31
CA GLN A 49 9.71 8.79 -0.24
C GLN A 49 10.14 7.38 -0.62
N ILE A 50 9.21 6.58 -1.11
CA ILE A 50 9.42 5.15 -1.38
C ILE A 50 10.56 4.88 -2.37
N GLY A 51 10.80 5.80 -3.30
CA GLY A 51 11.87 5.69 -4.30
C GLY A 51 13.25 6.10 -3.82
N PHE A 52 13.48 6.29 -2.53
CA PHE A 52 14.71 6.84 -1.99
C PHE A 52 15.99 6.05 -2.34
N ARG A 53 15.86 4.78 -2.71
CA ARG A 53 16.97 3.92 -3.16
C ARG A 53 17.17 3.94 -4.67
N GLU A 54 16.27 4.58 -5.42
CA GLU A 54 16.39 4.65 -6.86
C GLU A 54 17.56 5.57 -7.27
N PRO A 55 18.33 5.22 -8.32
CA PRO A 55 19.50 6.00 -8.73
C PRO A 55 19.21 7.47 -9.06
N ASP A 56 18.02 7.75 -9.57
CA ASP A 56 17.57 9.07 -9.99
C ASP A 56 16.66 9.78 -8.98
N PHE A 57 16.60 9.28 -7.75
CA PHE A 57 15.69 9.84 -6.74
C PHE A 57 15.89 11.33 -6.50
N GLU A 58 17.13 11.79 -6.41
CA GLU A 58 17.43 13.20 -6.15
C GLU A 58 17.15 14.10 -7.35
N THR A 59 17.26 13.58 -8.56
CA THR A 59 17.07 14.35 -9.80
C THR A 59 15.66 14.21 -10.38
N ASN A 60 14.96 13.12 -10.09
CA ASN A 60 13.62 12.83 -10.59
C ASN A 60 12.81 12.05 -9.54
N THR A 61 12.61 12.67 -8.39
CA THR A 61 11.95 12.09 -7.21
C THR A 61 10.58 11.48 -7.54
N ARG A 62 9.78 12.18 -8.31
CA ARG A 62 8.44 11.77 -8.70
C ARG A 62 8.44 10.45 -9.47
N ALA A 63 9.22 10.36 -10.54
CA ALA A 63 9.32 9.14 -11.32
C ALA A 63 9.92 7.98 -10.52
N ALA A 64 10.92 8.26 -9.69
CA ALA A 64 11.52 7.27 -8.80
C ALA A 64 10.49 6.69 -7.82
N ASN A 65 9.66 7.52 -7.22
CA ASN A 65 8.60 7.07 -6.31
C ASN A 65 7.55 6.22 -7.04
N ILE A 66 7.09 6.64 -8.20
CA ILE A 66 6.10 5.88 -8.99
C ILE A 66 6.63 4.50 -9.36
N ARG A 67 7.87 4.43 -9.80
CA ARG A 67 8.54 3.17 -10.15
C ARG A 67 8.66 2.24 -8.95
N ALA A 68 9.05 2.78 -7.79
CA ALA A 68 9.21 2.04 -6.56
C ALA A 68 7.89 1.51 -6.00
N ILE A 69 6.77 2.23 -6.18
CA ILE A 69 5.44 1.75 -5.80
C ILE A 69 5.16 0.41 -6.49
N GLY A 70 5.38 0.32 -7.78
CA GLY A 70 5.19 -0.91 -8.54
C GLY A 70 6.13 -2.03 -8.10
N SER A 71 7.41 -1.75 -7.97
CA SER A 71 8.41 -2.77 -7.64
C SER A 71 8.28 -3.30 -6.22
N GLU A 72 7.97 -2.44 -5.25
CA GLU A 72 7.76 -2.88 -3.86
C GLU A 72 6.47 -3.69 -3.71
N PHE A 73 5.40 -3.32 -4.42
CA PHE A 73 4.19 -4.12 -4.45
C PHE A 73 4.43 -5.51 -5.04
N GLN A 74 5.14 -5.59 -6.15
CA GLN A 74 5.48 -6.86 -6.79
C GLN A 74 6.25 -7.77 -5.82
N ARG A 75 7.24 -7.21 -5.11
CA ARG A 75 8.01 -7.95 -4.10
C ARG A 75 7.10 -8.52 -3.00
N ALA A 76 6.16 -7.71 -2.50
CA ALA A 76 5.19 -8.17 -1.51
C ALA A 76 4.28 -9.27 -2.06
N ARG A 77 3.81 -9.11 -3.27
CA ARG A 77 2.92 -10.09 -3.93
C ARG A 77 3.61 -11.42 -4.21
N GLU A 78 4.89 -11.40 -4.56
CA GLU A 78 5.69 -12.64 -4.72
C GLU A 78 5.80 -13.41 -3.40
N THR A 79 5.94 -12.71 -2.28
CA THR A 79 5.99 -13.32 -0.93
C THR A 79 4.62 -13.83 -0.49
N ALA A 80 3.54 -13.11 -0.82
CA ALA A 80 2.17 -13.42 -0.41
C ALA A 80 1.22 -13.35 -1.60
N PRO A 81 1.20 -14.38 -2.49
CA PRO A 81 0.36 -14.37 -3.70
C PRO A 81 -1.13 -14.16 -3.43
N ASP A 82 -1.63 -14.72 -2.32
CA ASP A 82 -3.04 -14.66 -1.92
C ASP A 82 -3.29 -13.73 -0.73
N GLY A 83 -2.26 -13.01 -0.29
CA GLY A 83 -2.35 -12.12 0.85
C GLY A 83 -3.03 -10.80 0.53
N VAL A 84 -3.47 -10.09 1.57
CA VAL A 84 -4.05 -8.75 1.45
C VAL A 84 -2.93 -7.72 1.61
N ILE A 85 -2.69 -6.95 0.56
CA ILE A 85 -1.60 -5.96 0.49
C ILE A 85 -2.17 -4.61 0.06
N GLY A 86 -1.89 -3.59 0.84
CA GLY A 86 -2.31 -2.23 0.54
C GLY A 86 -1.18 -1.22 0.67
N PHE A 87 -1.52 0.03 0.42
CA PHE A 87 -0.62 1.16 0.55
C PHE A 87 -1.15 2.18 1.55
N ASN A 88 -0.24 2.76 2.31
CA ASN A 88 -0.51 3.95 3.10
C ASN A 88 0.00 5.17 2.32
N ILE A 89 -0.92 6.09 1.99
CA ILE A 89 -0.64 7.27 1.18
C ILE A 89 -1.14 8.51 1.93
N MET A 90 -0.24 9.45 2.21
CA MET A 90 -0.61 10.69 2.89
C MET A 90 -1.29 11.66 1.92
N VAL A 91 -2.48 12.12 2.24
CA VAL A 91 -3.25 13.10 1.44
C VAL A 91 -2.45 14.39 1.24
N ALA A 92 -1.65 14.79 2.22
CA ALA A 92 -0.84 15.99 2.16
C ALA A 92 0.33 15.93 1.16
N LEU A 93 0.62 14.77 0.58
CA LEU A 93 1.66 14.66 -0.45
C LEU A 93 1.25 15.41 -1.71
N LYS A 94 2.19 16.15 -2.29
CA LYS A 94 1.98 16.90 -3.54
C LYS A 94 1.54 16.00 -4.69
N ASP A 95 2.05 14.77 -4.74
CA ASP A 95 1.79 13.78 -5.79
C ASP A 95 0.82 12.69 -5.33
N TYR A 96 -0.08 13.00 -4.40
CA TYR A 96 -1.04 12.06 -3.83
C TYR A 96 -1.81 11.27 -4.90
N ASP A 97 -2.45 11.97 -5.84
CA ASP A 97 -3.27 11.34 -6.88
C ASP A 97 -2.47 10.35 -7.72
N GLU A 98 -1.22 10.69 -8.02
CA GLU A 98 -0.35 9.83 -8.81
C GLU A 98 0.11 8.59 -8.03
N HIS A 99 0.38 8.75 -6.73
CA HIS A 99 0.66 7.61 -5.86
C HIS A 99 -0.54 6.67 -5.78
N VAL A 100 -1.76 7.22 -5.66
CA VAL A 100 -2.99 6.42 -5.67
C VAL A 100 -3.14 5.65 -6.98
N LYS A 101 -2.97 6.33 -8.12
CA LYS A 101 -3.05 5.69 -9.44
C LYS A 101 -2.01 4.59 -9.60
N ALA A 102 -0.77 4.86 -9.20
CA ALA A 102 0.31 3.86 -9.25
C ALA A 102 0.01 2.65 -8.36
N ALA A 103 -0.56 2.86 -7.18
CA ALA A 103 -0.98 1.77 -6.28
C ALA A 103 -2.09 0.91 -6.91
N VAL A 104 -3.09 1.55 -7.51
CA VAL A 104 -4.18 0.86 -8.23
C VAL A 104 -3.63 0.06 -9.41
N ASP A 105 -2.78 0.67 -10.22
CA ASP A 105 -2.17 0.03 -11.38
C ASP A 105 -1.29 -1.16 -10.99
N ALA A 106 -0.64 -1.09 -9.84
CA ALA A 106 0.15 -2.19 -9.29
C ALA A 106 -0.72 -3.38 -8.83
N GLY A 107 -2.01 -3.17 -8.56
CA GLY A 107 -2.93 -4.19 -8.11
C GLY A 107 -3.20 -4.21 -6.61
N ALA A 108 -3.05 -3.07 -5.93
CA ALA A 108 -3.31 -2.97 -4.49
C ALA A 108 -4.72 -3.42 -4.12
N ASP A 109 -4.84 -4.12 -3.00
CA ASP A 109 -6.13 -4.59 -2.49
C ASP A 109 -6.89 -3.49 -1.72
N LEU A 110 -6.16 -2.58 -1.08
CA LEU A 110 -6.75 -1.45 -0.37
C LEU A 110 -5.77 -0.27 -0.27
N ILE A 111 -6.33 0.90 0.06
CA ILE A 111 -5.55 2.10 0.36
C ILE A 111 -5.96 2.63 1.73
N VAL A 112 -4.95 2.97 2.53
CA VAL A 112 -5.10 3.70 3.79
C VAL A 112 -4.62 5.13 3.55
N SER A 113 -5.50 6.10 3.70
CA SER A 113 -5.18 7.51 3.53
C SER A 113 -5.21 8.24 4.86
N GLY A 114 -4.15 8.97 5.15
CA GLY A 114 -4.03 9.78 6.35
C GLY A 114 -3.47 11.15 6.04
N ALA A 115 -3.20 11.94 7.08
CA ALA A 115 -2.67 13.30 6.97
C ALA A 115 -3.53 14.23 6.10
N GLY A 116 -4.85 14.12 6.23
CA GLY A 116 -5.85 14.93 5.51
C GLY A 116 -7.12 14.14 5.25
N LEU A 117 -8.11 14.81 4.67
CA LEU A 117 -9.37 14.18 4.26
C LEU A 117 -9.25 13.70 2.80
N PRO A 118 -9.39 12.41 2.53
CA PRO A 118 -9.22 11.86 1.18
C PRO A 118 -10.50 12.00 0.34
N ILE A 119 -10.96 13.22 0.12
CA ILE A 119 -12.23 13.52 -0.56
C ILE A 119 -12.25 12.96 -1.98
N GLU A 120 -11.12 13.06 -2.68
CA GLU A 120 -11.00 12.63 -4.08
C GLU A 120 -10.76 11.11 -4.23
N LEU A 121 -10.40 10.42 -3.14
CA LEU A 121 -10.00 9.01 -3.19
C LEU A 121 -11.08 8.10 -3.80
N PRO A 122 -12.37 8.20 -3.45
CA PRO A 122 -13.39 7.34 -4.04
C PRO A 122 -13.41 7.40 -5.57
N GLY A 123 -13.27 8.60 -6.14
CA GLY A 123 -13.21 8.78 -7.60
C GLY A 123 -11.96 8.22 -8.24
N LEU A 124 -10.82 8.27 -7.54
CA LEU A 124 -9.55 7.77 -8.05
C LEU A 124 -9.47 6.23 -8.12
N VAL A 125 -10.24 5.56 -7.29
CA VAL A 125 -10.19 4.08 -7.16
C VAL A 125 -11.46 3.38 -7.63
N GLU A 126 -12.43 4.10 -8.15
CA GLU A 126 -13.73 3.57 -8.53
C GLU A 126 -13.61 2.30 -9.38
N GLY A 127 -14.27 1.24 -8.92
CA GLY A 127 -14.29 -0.05 -9.61
C GLY A 127 -13.00 -0.88 -9.49
N SER A 128 -11.99 -0.41 -8.79
CA SER A 128 -10.66 -1.04 -8.78
C SER A 128 -10.30 -1.71 -7.45
N ILE A 129 -10.57 -1.07 -6.34
CA ILE A 129 -10.16 -1.56 -5.01
C ILE A 129 -11.20 -1.23 -3.93
N THR A 130 -11.06 -1.89 -2.77
CA THR A 130 -11.82 -1.57 -1.56
C THR A 130 -11.20 -0.38 -0.81
N LEU A 131 -12.04 0.53 -0.36
CA LEU A 131 -11.67 1.70 0.44
C LEU A 131 -11.90 1.43 1.93
#